data_ad800707609f94837b8704a0f94372fe
#
_entry.id   ad800707609f94837b8704a0f94372fe
#
_cell.length_a   1.000
_cell.length_b   1.000
_cell.length_c   1.000
_cell.angle_alpha   90.00
_cell.angle_beta   90.00
_cell.angle_gamma   90.00
#
_symmetry.space_group_name_H-M   'P 1'
#
loop_
_entity.id
_entity.type
_entity.pdbx_description
1 polymer ?
#
loop_
_entity_poly.entity_id
_entity_poly.type
_entity_poly.pdbx_seq_one_letter_code
_entity_poly.pdbx_strand_id
1 'polypeptide(L)'
;MNAKEKHVYLFSELDQAEAYAKDGWDSVRGLLGGKGANLADMTRLGVPVPPGLTVTTESCNAFLEAGEEFPEGMWDQVLEGLKAVEAQMGRKFGDFQEPLLVSCRSGAKFSMPGMMDTVLNIGLNDAVAEQMILQTSERFVFDLYRRLIQMFGSVVMDVPDEVFEAVIEAQRKVAGVKTDAEMNAEDWKVVTKQFKQIYKTYTHEDFPEDPYLQLKLGTEAVFKSCLLYTSPSPRDGLLS
;
A
#
# COMPACT_ATOMS: atom_id res chain seq x y z
N MET A 1 5.92 -3.75 -34.77
CA MET A 1 6.11 -3.17 -33.45
C MET A 1 5.23 -3.97 -32.51
N ASN A 2 5.80 -4.79 -31.63
CA ASN A 2 5.00 -5.45 -30.61
C ASN A 2 4.40 -4.36 -29.73
N ALA A 3 3.06 -4.36 -29.61
CA ALA A 3 2.39 -3.47 -28.66
C ALA A 3 2.99 -3.77 -27.27
N LYS A 4 3.54 -2.74 -26.63
CA LYS A 4 4.10 -2.87 -25.28
C LYS A 4 2.98 -3.39 -24.38
N GLU A 5 3.20 -4.46 -23.66
CA GLU A 5 2.21 -5.05 -22.76
C GLU A 5 1.76 -3.99 -21.73
N LYS A 6 0.45 -3.88 -21.50
CA LYS A 6 -0.11 -2.89 -20.58
C LYS A 6 -0.31 -3.51 -19.19
N HIS A 7 0.55 -3.12 -18.27
CA HIS A 7 0.58 -3.63 -16.89
C HIS A 7 -0.22 -2.77 -15.91
N VAL A 8 -0.48 -1.50 -16.26
CA VAL A 8 -1.06 -0.51 -15.34
C VAL A 8 -2.24 0.21 -16.00
N TYR A 9 -3.33 0.36 -15.26
CA TYR A 9 -4.50 1.15 -15.65
C TYR A 9 -4.80 2.20 -14.58
N LEU A 10 -4.96 3.46 -15.00
CA LEU A 10 -5.54 4.50 -14.16
C LEU A 10 -7.01 4.19 -13.88
N PHE A 11 -7.57 4.67 -12.78
CA PHE A 11 -9.01 4.52 -12.52
C PHE A 11 -9.88 5.18 -13.60
N SER A 12 -9.35 6.16 -14.33
CA SER A 12 -9.99 6.80 -15.47
C SER A 12 -9.91 6.01 -16.79
N GLU A 13 -9.19 4.89 -16.83
CA GLU A 13 -8.95 4.09 -18.04
C GLU A 13 -9.79 2.80 -18.11
N LEU A 14 -10.93 2.77 -17.45
CA LEU A 14 -11.80 1.57 -17.42
C LEU A 14 -12.18 1.08 -18.81
N ASP A 15 -12.49 1.99 -19.75
CA ASP A 15 -12.87 1.63 -21.12
C ASP A 15 -11.73 0.87 -21.84
N GLN A 16 -10.48 1.19 -21.54
CA GLN A 16 -9.33 0.47 -22.09
C GLN A 16 -9.22 -0.94 -21.49
N ALA A 17 -9.50 -1.08 -20.20
CA ALA A 17 -9.50 -2.38 -19.53
C ALA A 17 -10.66 -3.26 -20.06
N GLU A 18 -11.84 -2.70 -20.30
CA GLU A 18 -12.98 -3.39 -20.91
C GLU A 18 -12.67 -3.85 -22.35
N ALA A 19 -12.03 -2.99 -23.14
CA ALA A 19 -11.60 -3.31 -24.50
C ALA A 19 -10.55 -4.44 -24.54
N TYR A 20 -9.70 -4.54 -23.55
CA TYR A 20 -8.71 -5.60 -23.41
C TYR A 20 -9.34 -6.91 -22.93
N ALA A 21 -10.14 -6.85 -21.87
CA ALA A 21 -10.71 -8.03 -21.20
C ALA A 21 -11.78 -8.76 -22.02
N LYS A 22 -12.51 -8.08 -22.91
CA LYS A 22 -13.50 -8.54 -23.93
C LYS A 22 -14.74 -9.29 -23.41
N ASP A 23 -14.63 -10.08 -22.35
CA ASP A 23 -15.68 -11.03 -21.91
C ASP A 23 -16.54 -10.48 -20.76
N GLY A 24 -16.79 -9.17 -20.75
CA GLY A 24 -17.67 -8.51 -19.80
C GLY A 24 -17.04 -8.22 -18.44
N TRP A 25 -17.88 -7.82 -17.49
CA TRP A 25 -17.44 -7.27 -16.20
C TRP A 25 -16.61 -8.22 -15.34
N ASP A 26 -16.91 -9.53 -15.39
CA ASP A 26 -16.15 -10.52 -14.62
C ASP A 26 -14.70 -10.66 -15.12
N SER A 27 -14.45 -10.47 -16.42
CA SER A 27 -13.11 -10.45 -16.99
C SER A 27 -12.36 -9.17 -16.62
N VAL A 28 -13.05 -8.02 -16.58
CA VAL A 28 -12.47 -6.77 -16.07
C VAL A 28 -12.08 -6.90 -14.60
N ARG A 29 -12.95 -7.51 -13.77
CA ARG A 29 -12.61 -7.81 -12.37
C ARG A 29 -11.49 -8.84 -12.25
N GLY A 30 -11.40 -9.75 -13.20
CA GLY A 30 -10.26 -10.67 -13.31
C GLY A 30 -8.96 -9.91 -13.53
N LEU A 31 -8.94 -8.96 -14.44
CA LEU A 31 -7.77 -8.16 -14.83
C LEU A 31 -7.35 -7.15 -13.75
N LEU A 32 -8.29 -6.34 -13.24
CA LEU A 32 -8.03 -5.24 -12.33
C LEU A 32 -8.18 -5.61 -10.84
N GLY A 33 -8.61 -6.83 -10.56
CA GLY A 33 -9.06 -7.22 -9.24
C GLY A 33 -10.40 -6.55 -8.86
N GLY A 34 -11.06 -7.06 -7.82
CA GLY A 34 -12.37 -6.54 -7.41
C GLY A 34 -12.34 -5.07 -6.98
N LYS A 35 -11.32 -4.65 -6.23
CA LYS A 35 -11.19 -3.26 -5.77
C LYS A 35 -10.84 -2.30 -6.91
N GLY A 36 -9.86 -2.66 -7.75
CA GLY A 36 -9.42 -1.84 -8.87
C GLY A 36 -10.57 -1.59 -9.84
N ALA A 37 -11.28 -2.65 -10.26
CA ALA A 37 -12.44 -2.55 -11.13
C ALA A 37 -13.55 -1.67 -10.55
N ASN A 38 -13.89 -1.86 -9.26
CA ASN A 38 -14.93 -1.06 -8.62
C ASN A 38 -14.54 0.41 -8.48
N LEU A 39 -13.28 0.74 -8.14
CA LEU A 39 -12.80 2.13 -8.06
C LEU A 39 -12.83 2.80 -9.44
N ALA A 40 -12.44 2.08 -10.50
CA ALA A 40 -12.52 2.59 -11.85
C ALA A 40 -13.99 2.82 -12.31
N ASP A 41 -14.91 1.92 -11.97
CA ASP A 41 -16.33 2.08 -12.28
C ASP A 41 -16.95 3.26 -11.51
N MET A 42 -16.65 3.40 -10.22
CA MET A 42 -17.07 4.56 -9.42
C MET A 42 -16.53 5.87 -10.00
N THR A 43 -15.29 5.88 -10.48
CA THR A 43 -14.69 7.05 -11.15
C THR A 43 -15.46 7.39 -12.43
N ARG A 44 -15.79 6.41 -13.27
CA ARG A 44 -16.60 6.57 -14.49
C ARG A 44 -17.99 7.10 -14.17
N LEU A 45 -18.60 6.67 -13.07
CA LEU A 45 -19.91 7.14 -12.61
C LEU A 45 -19.89 8.55 -12.01
N GLY A 46 -18.73 9.19 -11.92
CA GLY A 46 -18.56 10.53 -11.34
C GLY A 46 -18.60 10.57 -9.82
N VAL A 47 -18.46 9.44 -9.15
CA VAL A 47 -18.27 9.40 -7.69
C VAL A 47 -16.89 10.01 -7.38
N PRO A 48 -16.75 10.86 -6.34
CA PRO A 48 -15.49 11.50 -5.99
C PRO A 48 -14.51 10.48 -5.39
N VAL A 49 -13.90 9.68 -6.26
CA VAL A 49 -12.83 8.73 -5.91
C VAL A 49 -11.50 9.46 -6.05
N PRO A 50 -10.59 9.40 -5.05
CA PRO A 50 -9.24 9.90 -5.22
C PRO A 50 -8.56 9.25 -6.43
N PRO A 51 -7.79 10.01 -7.24
CA PRO A 51 -7.06 9.44 -8.37
C PRO A 51 -6.15 8.29 -7.93
N GLY A 52 -6.01 7.30 -8.80
CA GLY A 52 -5.17 6.14 -8.53
C GLY A 52 -5.00 5.27 -9.75
N LEU A 53 -4.26 4.20 -9.56
CA LEU A 53 -3.94 3.22 -10.58
C LEU A 53 -4.09 1.79 -10.05
N THR A 54 -4.25 0.87 -10.97
CA THR A 54 -4.26 -0.58 -10.69
C THR A 54 -3.17 -1.24 -11.52
N VAL A 55 -2.32 -2.02 -10.86
CA VAL A 55 -1.44 -2.99 -11.55
C VAL A 55 -2.26 -4.25 -11.78
N THR A 56 -2.17 -4.82 -12.98
CA THR A 56 -3.00 -5.95 -13.38
C THR A 56 -2.67 -7.24 -12.60
N THR A 57 -3.65 -8.12 -12.48
CA THR A 57 -3.45 -9.46 -11.91
C THR A 57 -2.50 -10.30 -12.78
N GLU A 58 -2.49 -10.07 -14.10
CA GLU A 58 -1.55 -10.71 -15.03
C GLU A 58 -0.11 -10.36 -14.67
N SER A 59 0.16 -9.08 -14.35
CA SER A 59 1.49 -8.64 -13.89
C SER A 59 1.87 -9.25 -12.54
N CYS A 60 0.89 -9.41 -11.63
CA CYS A 60 1.11 -10.09 -10.36
C CYS A 60 1.46 -11.58 -10.57
N ASN A 61 0.76 -12.28 -11.45
CA ASN A 61 1.05 -13.67 -11.76
C ASN A 61 2.44 -13.81 -12.42
N ALA A 62 2.75 -12.95 -13.40
CA ALA A 62 4.05 -12.94 -14.05
C ALA A 62 5.20 -12.68 -13.07
N PHE A 63 5.04 -11.78 -12.10
CA PHE A 63 6.00 -11.53 -11.02
C PHE A 63 6.27 -12.81 -10.21
N LEU A 64 5.23 -13.54 -9.84
CA LEU A 64 5.34 -14.77 -9.05
C LEU A 64 5.98 -15.91 -9.86
N GLU A 65 5.65 -16.04 -11.12
CA GLU A 65 6.22 -17.04 -12.04
C GLU A 65 7.69 -16.77 -12.37
N ALA A 66 8.09 -15.48 -12.40
CA ALA A 66 9.47 -15.06 -12.65
C ALA A 66 10.38 -15.12 -11.41
N GLY A 67 9.92 -15.64 -10.26
CA GLY A 67 10.71 -15.70 -9.04
C GLY A 67 10.80 -14.36 -8.31
N GLU A 68 9.70 -13.63 -8.28
CA GLU A 68 9.55 -12.32 -7.60
C GLU A 68 10.30 -11.18 -8.31
N GLU A 69 10.41 -11.25 -9.64
CA GLU A 69 10.92 -10.17 -10.48
C GLU A 69 9.77 -9.48 -11.21
N PHE A 70 9.75 -8.14 -11.22
CA PHE A 70 8.73 -7.40 -11.95
C PHE A 70 8.83 -7.62 -13.46
N PRO A 71 7.70 -7.84 -14.17
CA PRO A 71 7.69 -7.90 -15.61
C PRO A 71 8.35 -6.68 -16.26
N GLU A 72 8.99 -6.87 -17.41
CA GLU A 72 9.67 -5.80 -18.12
C GLU A 72 8.72 -4.62 -18.41
N GLY A 73 9.13 -3.42 -18.00
CA GLY A 73 8.38 -2.18 -18.20
C GLY A 73 7.19 -1.97 -17.26
N MET A 74 6.86 -2.92 -16.38
CA MET A 74 5.78 -2.73 -15.41
C MET A 74 6.07 -1.59 -14.44
N TRP A 75 7.27 -1.57 -13.87
CA TRP A 75 7.63 -0.51 -12.92
C TRP A 75 7.66 0.88 -13.57
N ASP A 76 8.12 0.99 -14.80
CA ASP A 76 8.07 2.23 -15.56
C ASP A 76 6.64 2.72 -15.74
N GLN A 77 5.69 1.82 -16.04
CA GLN A 77 4.28 2.16 -16.15
C GLN A 77 3.67 2.58 -14.79
N VAL A 78 4.09 1.97 -13.67
CA VAL A 78 3.70 2.42 -12.32
C VAL A 78 4.16 3.86 -12.10
N LEU A 79 5.39 4.20 -12.43
CA LEU A 79 5.93 5.56 -12.28
C LEU A 79 5.25 6.56 -13.22
N GLU A 80 4.92 6.17 -14.45
CA GLU A 80 4.14 7.00 -15.38
C GLU A 80 2.72 7.24 -14.85
N GLY A 81 2.05 6.21 -14.36
CA GLY A 81 0.74 6.32 -13.75
C GLY A 81 0.75 7.18 -12.48
N LEU A 82 1.81 7.07 -11.66
CA LEU A 82 1.99 7.93 -10.49
C LEU A 82 2.10 9.40 -10.88
N LYS A 83 2.84 9.74 -11.94
CA LYS A 83 2.90 11.13 -12.48
C LYS A 83 1.54 11.64 -12.92
N ALA A 84 0.70 10.79 -13.50
CA ALA A 84 -0.67 11.18 -13.85
C ALA A 84 -1.53 11.45 -12.60
N VAL A 85 -1.36 10.66 -11.53
CA VAL A 85 -2.01 10.90 -10.23
C VAL A 85 -1.50 12.20 -9.60
N GLU A 86 -0.19 12.46 -9.62
CA GLU A 86 0.41 13.70 -9.14
C GLU A 86 -0.20 14.94 -9.85
N ALA A 87 -0.31 14.87 -11.18
CA ALA A 87 -0.88 15.97 -11.97
C ALA A 87 -2.34 16.24 -11.60
N GLN A 88 -3.14 15.20 -11.31
CA GLN A 88 -4.53 15.34 -10.90
C GLN A 88 -4.68 15.89 -9.47
N MET A 89 -3.78 15.50 -8.59
CA MET A 89 -3.78 15.90 -7.17
C MET A 89 -3.15 17.28 -6.94
N GLY A 90 -2.33 17.78 -7.89
CA GLY A 90 -1.53 18.99 -7.71
C GLY A 90 -0.43 18.84 -6.65
N ARG A 91 -0.02 17.61 -6.35
CA ARG A 91 0.99 17.25 -5.34
C ARG A 91 1.99 16.27 -5.93
N LYS A 92 3.17 16.15 -5.33
CA LYS A 92 4.21 15.26 -5.83
C LYS A 92 4.58 14.17 -4.80
N PHE A 93 4.76 12.97 -5.30
CA PHE A 93 5.27 11.87 -4.51
C PHE A 93 6.76 12.06 -4.23
N GLY A 94 7.15 11.97 -2.96
CA GLY A 94 8.51 12.24 -2.53
C GLY A 94 8.87 13.72 -2.37
N ASP A 95 7.95 14.64 -2.66
CA ASP A 95 8.12 16.06 -2.32
C ASP A 95 7.86 16.27 -0.83
N PHE A 96 8.71 17.05 -0.17
CA PHE A 96 8.56 17.31 1.25
C PHE A 96 7.68 18.54 1.55
N GLN A 97 7.48 19.46 0.59
CA GLN A 97 6.67 20.67 0.80
C GLN A 97 5.18 20.41 0.62
N GLU A 98 4.81 19.75 -0.48
CA GLU A 98 3.43 19.34 -0.76
C GLU A 98 3.35 17.85 -1.08
N PRO A 99 3.57 16.99 -0.07
CA PRO A 99 3.70 15.57 -0.28
C PRO A 99 2.41 14.93 -0.76
N LEU A 100 2.52 14.08 -1.78
CA LEU A 100 1.53 13.08 -2.12
C LEU A 100 1.84 11.82 -1.32
N LEU A 101 0.95 11.43 -0.42
CA LEU A 101 1.01 10.13 0.24
C LEU A 101 0.06 9.17 -0.48
N VAL A 102 0.52 7.95 -0.72
CA VAL A 102 -0.27 6.93 -1.40
C VAL A 102 -0.49 5.70 -0.52
N SER A 103 -1.42 4.85 -0.93
CA SER A 103 -1.67 3.58 -0.26
C SER A 103 -1.55 2.45 -1.27
N CYS A 104 -0.85 1.38 -0.90
CA CYS A 104 -0.79 0.14 -1.66
C CYS A 104 -1.76 -0.87 -1.06
N ARG A 105 -2.61 -1.46 -1.90
CA ARG A 105 -3.66 -2.39 -1.45
C ARG A 105 -3.77 -3.59 -2.36
N SER A 106 -3.93 -4.78 -1.78
CA SER A 106 -4.24 -5.97 -2.57
C SER A 106 -5.62 -5.86 -3.22
N GLY A 107 -5.71 -6.30 -4.49
CA GLY A 107 -6.90 -6.22 -5.31
C GLY A 107 -7.53 -7.58 -5.62
N ALA A 108 -7.42 -8.60 -4.74
CA ALA A 108 -7.98 -9.92 -4.99
C ALA A 108 -9.43 -9.87 -5.51
N LYS A 109 -9.77 -10.76 -6.44
CA LYS A 109 -11.11 -10.84 -7.07
C LYS A 109 -12.23 -10.99 -6.05
N PHE A 110 -11.96 -11.70 -4.97
CA PHE A 110 -12.87 -11.89 -3.84
C PHE A 110 -12.25 -11.30 -2.57
N SER A 111 -12.97 -10.35 -1.96
CA SER A 111 -12.55 -9.74 -0.70
C SER A 111 -12.96 -10.64 0.46
N MET A 112 -11.98 -11.15 1.22
CA MET A 112 -12.25 -11.80 2.49
C MET A 112 -11.92 -10.86 3.67
N PRO A 113 -12.77 -10.74 4.68
CA PRO A 113 -12.46 -9.96 5.88
C PRO A 113 -11.19 -10.49 6.56
N GLY A 114 -10.27 -9.60 6.93
CA GLY A 114 -9.02 -9.95 7.62
C GLY A 114 -7.86 -10.40 6.72
N MET A 115 -8.02 -10.39 5.38
CA MET A 115 -7.03 -10.92 4.43
C MET A 115 -6.50 -9.84 3.47
N MET A 116 -6.42 -8.59 3.90
CA MET A 116 -6.09 -7.50 2.99
C MET A 116 -4.87 -6.76 3.49
N ASP A 117 -3.74 -7.13 2.90
CA ASP A 117 -2.54 -6.36 3.12
C ASP A 117 -2.73 -4.97 2.52
N THR A 118 -2.64 -3.99 3.38
CA THR A 118 -2.73 -2.57 3.04
C THR A 118 -1.58 -1.87 3.70
N VAL A 119 -0.80 -1.13 2.93
CA VAL A 119 0.20 -0.21 3.45
C VAL A 119 -0.29 1.20 3.17
N LEU A 120 -0.57 1.97 4.22
CA LEU A 120 -1.04 3.35 4.15
C LEU A 120 0.12 4.32 4.29
N ASN A 121 -0.08 5.55 3.79
CA ASN A 121 0.83 6.68 3.98
C ASN A 121 2.23 6.47 3.39
N ILE A 122 2.38 5.63 2.37
CA ILE A 122 3.62 5.46 1.63
C ILE A 122 4.06 6.82 1.07
N GLY A 123 5.32 7.14 1.24
CA GLY A 123 5.88 8.45 0.92
C GLY A 123 6.18 9.30 2.16
N LEU A 124 5.69 8.91 3.34
CA LEU A 124 6.02 9.57 4.60
C LEU A 124 7.40 9.12 5.08
N ASN A 125 8.25 10.08 5.37
CA ASN A 125 9.60 9.91 5.91
C ASN A 125 9.90 11.05 6.88
N ASP A 126 11.10 11.12 7.43
CA ASP A 126 11.47 12.14 8.42
C ASP A 126 11.34 13.57 7.86
N ALA A 127 11.83 13.82 6.65
CA ALA A 127 11.77 15.13 6.02
C ALA A 127 10.32 15.57 5.72
N VAL A 128 9.50 14.65 5.22
CA VAL A 128 8.06 14.88 4.97
C VAL A 128 7.33 15.13 6.29
N ALA A 129 7.63 14.34 7.32
CA ALA A 129 7.02 14.51 8.64
C ALA A 129 7.31 15.91 9.25
N GLU A 130 8.56 16.36 9.19
CA GLU A 130 8.95 17.69 9.68
C GLU A 130 8.16 18.81 8.97
N GLN A 131 7.97 18.74 7.66
CA GLN A 131 7.22 19.74 6.92
C GLN A 131 5.70 19.65 7.17
N MET A 132 5.15 18.45 7.27
CA MET A 132 3.73 18.26 7.58
C MET A 132 3.38 18.80 8.98
N ILE A 133 4.28 18.70 9.95
CA ILE A 133 4.11 19.27 11.31
C ILE A 133 3.88 20.78 11.25
N LEU A 134 4.56 21.48 10.34
CA LEU A 134 4.40 22.94 10.18
C LEU A 134 3.03 23.33 9.62
N GLN A 135 2.37 22.41 8.91
CA GLN A 135 1.09 22.66 8.23
C GLN A 135 -0.12 22.08 8.98
N THR A 136 0.13 21.12 9.89
CA THR A 136 -0.94 20.38 10.60
C THR A 136 -0.64 20.33 12.11
N SER A 137 -0.81 19.19 12.75
CA SER A 137 -0.42 19.00 14.14
C SER A 137 0.63 17.89 14.27
N GLU A 138 1.60 18.11 15.15
CA GLU A 138 2.65 17.14 15.46
C GLU A 138 2.05 15.78 15.87
N ARG A 139 1.01 15.78 16.70
CA ARG A 139 0.29 14.57 17.11
C ARG A 139 -0.25 13.78 15.92
N PHE A 140 -0.88 14.48 14.97
CA PHE A 140 -1.46 13.84 13.78
C PHE A 140 -0.36 13.21 12.91
N VAL A 141 0.75 13.93 12.68
CA VAL A 141 1.84 13.45 11.83
C VAL A 141 2.52 12.22 12.43
N PHE A 142 2.82 12.21 13.73
CA PHE A 142 3.42 11.05 14.37
C PHE A 142 2.46 9.85 14.46
N ASP A 143 1.15 10.07 14.63
CA ASP A 143 0.18 8.97 14.53
C ASP A 143 0.11 8.38 13.11
N LEU A 144 0.21 9.20 12.05
CA LEU A 144 0.33 8.70 10.68
C LEU A 144 1.63 7.91 10.48
N TYR A 145 2.75 8.45 10.97
CA TYR A 145 4.07 7.88 10.73
C TYR A 145 4.24 6.53 11.44
N ARG A 146 3.84 6.44 12.72
CA ARG A 146 3.88 5.16 13.42
C ARG A 146 3.03 4.11 12.71
N ARG A 147 1.85 4.50 12.14
CA ARG A 147 0.99 3.58 11.38
C ARG A 147 1.66 3.07 10.11
N LEU A 148 2.36 3.96 9.37
CA LEU A 148 3.15 3.52 8.23
C LEU A 148 4.19 2.49 8.65
N ILE A 149 5.00 2.79 9.69
CA ILE A 149 6.10 1.91 10.12
C ILE A 149 5.54 0.56 10.60
N GLN A 150 4.45 0.55 11.37
CA GLN A 150 3.78 -0.68 11.81
C GLN A 150 3.31 -1.52 10.62
N MET A 151 2.47 -0.95 9.75
CA MET A 151 1.94 -1.67 8.60
C MET A 151 3.05 -2.12 7.64
N PHE A 152 4.06 -1.27 7.42
CA PHE A 152 5.20 -1.63 6.58
C PHE A 152 6.03 -2.74 7.21
N GLY A 153 6.30 -2.66 8.51
CA GLY A 153 6.99 -3.71 9.24
C GLY A 153 6.25 -5.04 9.22
N SER A 154 4.95 -5.01 9.48
CA SER A 154 4.14 -6.24 9.54
C SER A 154 3.86 -6.85 8.16
N VAL A 155 3.49 -6.02 7.16
CA VAL A 155 3.06 -6.48 5.84
C VAL A 155 4.24 -6.75 4.90
N VAL A 156 5.28 -5.90 4.95
CA VAL A 156 6.39 -5.97 3.99
C VAL A 156 7.54 -6.83 4.53
N MET A 157 7.76 -6.80 5.85
CA MET A 157 8.93 -7.42 6.48
C MET A 157 8.58 -8.56 7.44
N ASP A 158 7.32 -8.99 7.49
CA ASP A 158 6.82 -10.07 8.35
C ASP A 158 7.16 -9.89 9.85
N VAL A 159 7.30 -8.64 10.32
CA VAL A 159 7.50 -8.35 11.74
C VAL A 159 6.19 -8.62 12.48
N PRO A 160 6.20 -9.42 13.57
CA PRO A 160 4.98 -9.70 14.32
C PRO A 160 4.29 -8.42 14.82
N ASP A 161 3.00 -8.25 14.55
CA ASP A 161 2.25 -7.02 14.90
C ASP A 161 2.20 -6.80 16.43
N GLU A 162 2.23 -7.88 17.20
CA GLU A 162 2.21 -7.87 18.66
C GLU A 162 3.37 -7.09 19.28
N VAL A 163 4.53 -7.03 18.60
CA VAL A 163 5.68 -6.28 19.13
C VAL A 163 5.47 -4.78 19.03
N PHE A 164 4.74 -4.32 18.01
CA PHE A 164 4.35 -2.94 17.87
C PHE A 164 3.24 -2.57 18.88
N GLU A 165 2.24 -3.44 19.03
CA GLU A 165 1.15 -3.24 19.97
C GLU A 165 1.65 -3.17 21.43
N ALA A 166 2.63 -4.01 21.79
CA ALA A 166 3.25 -3.98 23.11
C ALA A 166 3.91 -2.63 23.43
N VAL A 167 4.51 -1.97 22.44
CA VAL A 167 5.10 -0.62 22.61
C VAL A 167 4.00 0.42 22.84
N ILE A 168 2.91 0.38 22.08
CA ILE A 168 1.79 1.30 22.27
C ILE A 168 1.21 1.13 23.69
N GLU A 169 1.00 -0.11 24.11
CA GLU A 169 0.46 -0.41 25.45
C GLU A 169 1.40 0.09 26.56
N ALA A 170 2.71 -0.12 26.40
CA ALA A 170 3.71 0.37 27.34
C ALA A 170 3.68 1.90 27.43
N GLN A 171 3.63 2.60 26.28
CA GLN A 171 3.60 4.06 26.25
C GLN A 171 2.29 4.61 26.85
N ARG A 172 1.14 3.98 26.61
CA ARG A 172 -0.12 4.35 27.30
C ARG A 172 0.00 4.27 28.83
N LYS A 173 0.65 3.23 29.34
CA LYS A 173 0.92 3.10 30.79
C LYS A 173 1.82 4.21 31.31
N VAL A 174 2.87 4.57 30.56
CA VAL A 174 3.80 5.66 30.91
C VAL A 174 3.06 7.01 30.91
N ALA A 175 2.24 7.26 29.90
CA ALA A 175 1.44 8.49 29.78
C ALA A 175 0.28 8.55 30.81
N GLY A 176 -0.08 7.43 31.43
CA GLY A 176 -1.20 7.37 32.38
C GLY A 176 -2.58 7.48 31.71
N VAL A 177 -2.68 7.12 30.42
CA VAL A 177 -3.91 7.19 29.62
C VAL A 177 -4.48 5.81 29.32
N LYS A 178 -5.77 5.74 28.98
CA LYS A 178 -6.46 4.47 28.72
C LYS A 178 -6.57 4.14 27.24
N THR A 179 -6.60 5.15 26.39
CA THR A 179 -6.84 4.99 24.95
C THR A 179 -5.77 5.71 24.13
N ASP A 180 -5.55 5.27 22.90
CA ASP A 180 -4.66 5.91 21.92
C ASP A 180 -5.08 7.34 21.60
N ALA A 181 -6.39 7.62 21.69
CA ALA A 181 -6.91 8.96 21.43
C ALA A 181 -6.44 10.00 22.46
N GLU A 182 -6.14 9.56 23.68
CA GLU A 182 -5.66 10.42 24.78
C GLU A 182 -4.14 10.65 24.74
N MET A 183 -3.39 9.88 23.94
CA MET A 183 -1.95 10.07 23.77
C MET A 183 -1.65 11.40 23.06
N ASN A 184 -0.68 12.13 23.57
CA ASN A 184 -0.25 13.41 23.02
C ASN A 184 0.83 13.26 21.92
N ALA A 185 1.34 14.38 21.41
CA ALA A 185 2.34 14.39 20.34
C ALA A 185 3.67 13.73 20.78
N GLU A 186 4.13 14.02 21.97
CA GLU A 186 5.39 13.46 22.48
C GLU A 186 5.28 11.93 22.68
N ASP A 187 4.13 11.44 23.14
CA ASP A 187 3.88 10.01 23.26
C ASP A 187 4.01 9.32 21.89
N TRP A 188 3.37 9.86 20.85
CA TRP A 188 3.46 9.29 19.51
C TRP A 188 4.83 9.41 18.88
N LYS A 189 5.56 10.46 19.19
CA LYS A 189 6.96 10.63 18.76
C LYS A 189 7.88 9.55 19.37
N VAL A 190 7.70 9.27 20.67
CA VAL A 190 8.41 8.18 21.35
C VAL A 190 8.07 6.84 20.72
N VAL A 191 6.78 6.55 20.49
CA VAL A 191 6.33 5.31 19.83
C VAL A 191 6.93 5.18 18.43
N THR A 192 6.88 6.24 17.61
CA THR A 192 7.47 6.24 16.27
C THR A 192 8.94 5.89 16.27
N LYS A 193 9.70 6.47 17.20
CA LYS A 193 11.13 6.16 17.36
C LYS A 193 11.36 4.70 17.76
N GLN A 194 10.56 4.17 18.68
CA GLN A 194 10.66 2.78 19.11
C GLN A 194 10.25 1.82 17.95
N PHE A 195 9.28 2.18 17.15
CA PHE A 195 8.87 1.41 15.97
C PHE A 195 9.99 1.30 14.93
N LYS A 196 10.70 2.41 14.65
CA LYS A 196 11.91 2.36 13.80
C LYS A 196 12.98 1.44 14.38
N GLN A 197 13.15 1.42 15.71
CA GLN A 197 14.09 0.52 16.37
C GLN A 197 13.66 -0.95 16.28
N ILE A 198 12.38 -1.25 16.42
CA ILE A 198 11.83 -2.59 16.19
C ILE A 198 12.10 -3.02 14.76
N TYR A 199 11.73 -2.17 13.79
CA TYR A 199 11.98 -2.44 12.37
C TYR A 199 13.45 -2.83 12.15
N LYS A 200 14.38 -1.99 12.62
CA LYS A 200 15.82 -2.25 12.51
C LYS A 200 16.27 -3.54 13.21
N THR A 201 15.67 -3.87 14.33
CA THR A 201 16.02 -5.09 15.08
C THR A 201 15.64 -6.35 14.34
N TYR A 202 14.48 -6.34 13.67
CA TYR A 202 13.98 -7.50 12.93
C TYR A 202 14.56 -7.63 11.52
N THR A 203 14.78 -6.51 10.85
CA THR A 203 15.23 -6.49 9.45
C THR A 203 16.73 -6.33 9.28
N HIS A 204 17.43 -5.88 10.34
CA HIS A 204 18.84 -5.46 10.32
C HIS A 204 19.11 -4.23 9.44
N GLU A 205 18.06 -3.54 9.00
CA GLU A 205 18.11 -2.34 8.15
C GLU A 205 17.34 -1.19 8.80
N ASP A 206 17.71 0.04 8.47
CA ASP A 206 16.93 1.20 8.87
C ASP A 206 15.62 1.28 8.08
N PHE A 207 14.57 1.87 8.68
CA PHE A 207 13.32 2.09 7.97
C PHE A 207 13.57 2.94 6.70
N PRO A 208 13.06 2.53 5.51
CA PRO A 208 13.39 3.18 4.26
C PRO A 208 12.85 4.61 4.21
N GLU A 209 13.76 5.57 4.02
CA GLU A 209 13.43 7.00 3.87
C GLU A 209 13.17 7.39 2.41
N ASP A 210 13.51 6.54 1.43
CA ASP A 210 13.17 6.75 0.02
C ASP A 210 11.72 6.35 -0.27
N PRO A 211 10.83 7.30 -0.65
CA PRO A 211 9.44 7.01 -0.96
C PRO A 211 9.25 5.99 -2.09
N TYR A 212 10.10 6.03 -3.10
CA TYR A 212 10.02 5.11 -4.24
C TYR A 212 10.42 3.69 -3.84
N LEU A 213 11.39 3.55 -2.93
CA LEU A 213 11.73 2.25 -2.34
C LEU A 213 10.57 1.73 -1.49
N GLN A 214 9.93 2.57 -0.67
CA GLN A 214 8.74 2.19 0.09
C GLN A 214 7.62 1.68 -0.84
N LEU A 215 7.35 2.40 -1.93
CA LEU A 215 6.31 2.01 -2.89
C LEU A 215 6.65 0.69 -3.59
N LYS A 216 7.91 0.50 -3.98
CA LYS A 216 8.37 -0.72 -4.63
C LYS A 216 8.22 -1.93 -3.71
N LEU A 217 8.76 -1.86 -2.51
CA LEU A 217 8.66 -2.93 -1.51
C LEU A 217 7.21 -3.22 -1.10
N GLY A 218 6.38 -2.18 -0.94
CA GLY A 218 4.96 -2.35 -0.69
C GLY A 218 4.20 -3.04 -1.83
N THR A 219 4.59 -2.77 -3.09
CA THR A 219 4.01 -3.45 -4.26
C THR A 219 4.43 -4.92 -4.31
N GLU A 220 5.71 -5.21 -4.06
CA GLU A 220 6.23 -6.58 -3.97
C GLU A 220 5.51 -7.39 -2.90
N ALA A 221 5.34 -6.82 -1.69
CA ALA A 221 4.64 -7.49 -0.60
C ALA A 221 3.18 -7.78 -0.93
N VAL A 222 2.47 -6.83 -1.54
CA VAL A 222 1.09 -7.05 -2.00
C VAL A 222 1.02 -8.15 -3.06
N PHE A 223 1.98 -8.24 -3.97
CA PHE A 223 2.03 -9.32 -4.96
C PHE A 223 2.29 -10.68 -4.31
N LYS A 224 3.21 -10.77 -3.35
CA LYS A 224 3.49 -11.99 -2.58
C LYS A 224 2.28 -12.48 -1.80
N SER A 225 1.50 -11.56 -1.23
CA SER A 225 0.28 -11.93 -0.50
C SER A 225 -0.77 -12.62 -1.39
N CYS A 226 -0.74 -12.40 -2.70
CA CYS A 226 -1.63 -13.08 -3.63
C CYS A 226 -1.36 -14.59 -3.74
N LEU A 227 -0.13 -15.07 -3.48
CA LEU A 227 0.20 -16.51 -3.47
C LEU A 227 -0.53 -17.28 -2.39
N LEU A 228 -0.76 -16.69 -1.24
CA LEU A 228 -1.41 -17.36 -0.10
C LEU A 228 -2.85 -17.79 -0.43
N TYR A 229 -3.44 -17.25 -1.52
CA TYR A 229 -4.83 -17.49 -1.92
C TYR A 229 -4.99 -18.39 -3.14
N THR A 230 -3.91 -18.68 -3.85
CA THR A 230 -3.91 -19.59 -5.01
C THR A 230 -3.51 -21.02 -4.63
N SER A 231 -2.93 -21.25 -3.47
CA SER A 231 -2.66 -22.59 -2.95
C SER A 231 -3.94 -23.18 -2.37
N PRO A 232 -4.35 -24.40 -2.78
CA PRO A 232 -5.50 -25.08 -2.17
C PRO A 232 -5.22 -25.25 -0.67
N SER A 233 -6.17 -24.79 0.15
CA SER A 233 -6.09 -24.97 1.60
C SER A 233 -5.95 -26.47 1.92
N PRO A 234 -5.08 -26.87 2.87
CA PRO A 234 -5.04 -28.26 3.34
C PRO A 234 -6.40 -28.78 3.86
N ARG A 235 -7.39 -27.89 4.08
CA ARG A 235 -8.76 -28.25 4.49
C ARG A 235 -9.65 -28.68 3.33
N ASP A 236 -9.31 -28.31 2.08
CA ASP A 236 -10.12 -28.68 0.90
C ASP A 236 -9.89 -30.14 0.49
N GLY A 237 -8.84 -30.80 1.01
CA GLY A 237 -8.54 -32.21 0.81
C GLY A 237 -9.25 -33.19 1.75
N LEU A 238 -10.09 -32.72 2.68
CA LEU A 238 -10.77 -33.56 3.69
C LEU A 238 -12.28 -33.73 3.45
N LEU A 239 -12.81 -33.30 2.30
CA LEU A 239 -14.22 -33.49 1.89
C LEU A 239 -14.34 -34.25 0.57
N SER A 240 -13.68 -35.40 0.48
CA SER A 240 -13.96 -36.40 -0.56
C SER A 240 -14.17 -37.77 0.07
#